data_bf82dd4cee04e8c8d37d6dfa7e3d48dd
#
_entry.id   bf82dd4cee04e8c8d37d6dfa7e3d48dd
#
_cell.length_a   1.000
_cell.length_b   1.000
_cell.length_c   1.000
_cell.angle_alpha   90.00
_cell.angle_beta   90.00
_cell.angle_gamma   90.00
#
_symmetry.space_group_name_H-M   'P 1'
#
loop_
_entity.id
_entity.type
_entity.pdbx_description
1 polymer ?
#
loop_
_entity_poly.entity_id
_entity_poly.type
_entity_poly.pdbx_seq_one_letter_code
_entity_poly.pdbx_strand_id
1 'polypeptide(L)'
;VIGRGDDGVKALDIIRNQEPDVVLLDLIMPKLDGLEVMQQVNRDTSLKKRPAFIVISAIGQENITENAFSLGAMYYIMKPFENDMILRRIHQVTEKQMLQTAHQIKGRTVEYVSEYREKNLEADVTNVIHEIGVPAHIKGYQYLRDAIIMSVEDKEVINSITKVLYPTIAKMNKTTPSRVERAIRHAIEVAWSRGKM
;
A
#
# COMPACT_ATOMS: atom_id res chain seq x y z
N VAL A 1 7.92 -20.81 -0.74
CA VAL A 1 7.28 -20.74 -2.06
C VAL A 1 6.66 -22.09 -2.35
N ILE A 2 5.33 -22.13 -2.57
CA ILE A 2 4.59 -23.39 -2.82
C ILE A 2 4.38 -23.66 -4.32
N GLY A 3 4.43 -22.62 -5.16
CA GLY A 3 4.27 -22.75 -6.59
C GLY A 3 4.87 -21.58 -7.37
N ARG A 4 5.21 -21.84 -8.64
CA ARG A 4 5.68 -20.84 -9.59
C ARG A 4 5.05 -21.07 -10.96
N GLY A 5 4.40 -20.08 -11.51
CA GLY A 5 3.87 -20.06 -12.87
C GLY A 5 4.65 -19.08 -13.74
N ASP A 6 4.81 -19.38 -15.02
CA ASP A 6 5.47 -18.57 -16.03
C ASP A 6 4.45 -17.88 -16.99
N ASP A 7 3.17 -18.15 -16.80
CA ASP A 7 2.07 -17.50 -17.47
C ASP A 7 0.83 -17.42 -16.57
N GLY A 8 -0.16 -16.56 -16.96
CA GLY A 8 -1.35 -16.32 -16.15
C GLY A 8 -2.28 -17.53 -16.02
N VAL A 9 -2.32 -18.43 -16.99
CA VAL A 9 -3.12 -19.66 -16.91
C VAL A 9 -2.58 -20.59 -15.84
N LYS A 10 -1.25 -20.81 -15.84
CA LYS A 10 -0.59 -21.62 -14.80
C LYS A 10 -0.71 -20.95 -13.41
N ALA A 11 -0.66 -19.61 -13.36
CA ALA A 11 -0.87 -18.89 -12.11
C ALA A 11 -2.26 -19.19 -11.53
N LEU A 12 -3.32 -19.15 -12.35
CA LEU A 12 -4.68 -19.51 -11.92
C LEU A 12 -4.79 -20.97 -11.45
N ASP A 13 -4.19 -21.91 -12.17
CA ASP A 13 -4.20 -23.31 -11.79
C ASP A 13 -3.51 -23.53 -10.43
N ILE A 14 -2.39 -22.85 -10.18
CA ILE A 14 -1.70 -22.91 -8.90
C ILE A 14 -2.57 -22.31 -7.78
N ILE A 15 -3.19 -21.16 -8.03
CA ILE A 15 -4.05 -20.50 -7.05
C ILE A 15 -5.24 -21.39 -6.68
N ARG A 16 -5.89 -22.01 -7.65
CA ARG A 16 -7.03 -22.90 -7.44
C ARG A 16 -6.69 -24.18 -6.69
N ASN A 17 -5.54 -24.79 -7.05
CA ASN A 17 -5.17 -26.08 -6.48
C ASN A 17 -4.44 -25.99 -5.14
N GLN A 18 -3.75 -24.90 -4.87
CA GLN A 18 -2.90 -24.77 -3.68
C GLN A 18 -3.35 -23.71 -2.69
N GLU A 19 -4.35 -22.89 -3.05
CA GLU A 19 -4.95 -21.83 -2.21
C GLU A 19 -3.88 -21.03 -1.41
N PRO A 20 -2.90 -20.37 -2.09
CA PRO A 20 -1.81 -19.67 -1.41
C PRO A 20 -2.34 -18.50 -0.58
N ASP A 21 -1.64 -18.18 0.52
CA ASP A 21 -1.96 -16.99 1.32
C ASP A 21 -1.59 -15.69 0.59
N VAL A 22 -0.44 -15.70 -0.10
CA VAL A 22 0.11 -14.54 -0.81
C VAL A 22 0.53 -14.94 -2.22
N VAL A 23 0.21 -14.09 -3.20
CA VAL A 23 0.62 -14.24 -4.60
C VAL A 23 1.42 -13.02 -5.01
N LEU A 24 2.69 -13.23 -5.40
CA LEU A 24 3.49 -12.26 -6.12
C LEU A 24 3.13 -12.35 -7.60
N LEU A 25 2.54 -11.32 -8.18
CA LEU A 25 1.95 -11.36 -9.50
C LEU A 25 2.55 -10.31 -10.42
N ASP A 26 3.20 -10.75 -11.50
CA ASP A 26 3.56 -9.84 -12.58
C ASP A 26 2.31 -9.50 -13.41
N LEU A 27 2.19 -8.25 -13.85
CA LEU A 27 1.12 -7.87 -14.78
C LEU A 27 1.45 -8.28 -16.22
N ILE A 28 2.72 -8.31 -16.59
CA ILE A 28 3.15 -8.62 -17.95
C ILE A 28 3.48 -10.11 -18.04
N MET A 29 2.50 -10.91 -18.39
CA MET A 29 2.66 -12.35 -18.58
C MET A 29 2.03 -12.81 -19.89
N PRO A 30 2.55 -13.91 -20.50
CA PRO A 30 1.93 -14.54 -21.66
C PRO A 30 0.55 -15.14 -21.36
N LYS A 31 -0.28 -15.27 -22.37
CA LYS A 31 -1.61 -15.90 -22.41
C LYS A 31 -2.68 -15.14 -21.62
N LEU A 32 -2.42 -14.85 -20.37
CA LEU A 32 -3.33 -14.13 -19.46
C LEU A 32 -2.50 -13.14 -18.65
N ASP A 33 -2.87 -11.87 -18.66
CA ASP A 33 -2.17 -10.86 -17.89
C ASP A 33 -2.54 -10.91 -16.39
N GLY A 34 -1.75 -10.19 -15.56
CA GLY A 34 -1.96 -10.24 -14.11
C GLY A 34 -3.28 -9.62 -13.65
N LEU A 35 -3.79 -8.59 -14.33
CA LEU A 35 -5.09 -8.00 -14.00
C LEU A 35 -6.22 -8.99 -14.26
N GLU A 36 -6.13 -9.70 -15.38
CA GLU A 36 -7.11 -10.71 -15.75
C GLU A 36 -7.07 -11.92 -14.80
N VAL A 37 -5.88 -12.33 -14.34
CA VAL A 37 -5.72 -13.31 -13.25
C VAL A 37 -6.48 -12.86 -12.00
N MET A 38 -6.27 -11.62 -11.56
CA MET A 38 -6.95 -11.07 -10.38
C MET A 38 -8.47 -11.02 -10.56
N GLN A 39 -8.95 -10.62 -11.74
CA GLN A 39 -10.38 -10.62 -12.04
C GLN A 39 -11.00 -12.01 -11.97
N GLN A 40 -10.33 -13.02 -12.54
CA GLN A 40 -10.82 -14.40 -12.52
C GLN A 40 -10.84 -14.96 -11.11
N VAL A 41 -9.79 -14.72 -10.30
CA VAL A 41 -9.78 -15.10 -8.87
C VAL A 41 -10.89 -14.41 -8.09
N ASN A 42 -11.18 -13.14 -8.37
CA ASN A 42 -12.25 -12.41 -7.69
C ASN A 42 -13.66 -12.94 -8.05
N ARG A 43 -13.83 -13.48 -9.24
CA ARG A 43 -15.10 -14.10 -9.70
C ARG A 43 -15.24 -15.57 -9.32
N ASP A 44 -14.13 -16.21 -8.92
CA ASP A 44 -14.11 -17.63 -8.62
C ASP A 44 -14.72 -17.89 -7.24
N THR A 45 -15.91 -18.49 -7.23
CA THR A 45 -16.64 -18.85 -6.00
C THR A 45 -16.23 -20.20 -5.43
N SER A 46 -15.38 -20.96 -6.13
CA SER A 46 -14.90 -22.26 -5.65
C SER A 46 -13.74 -22.14 -4.65
N LEU A 47 -13.06 -20.98 -4.64
CA LEU A 47 -11.97 -20.71 -3.71
C LEU A 47 -12.50 -20.49 -2.30
N LYS A 48 -12.03 -21.27 -1.34
CA LYS A 48 -12.34 -21.12 0.08
C LYS A 48 -11.72 -19.87 0.68
N LYS A 49 -10.53 -19.50 0.17
CA LYS A 49 -9.78 -18.33 0.59
C LYS A 49 -9.20 -17.61 -0.63
N ARG A 50 -9.36 -16.29 -0.65
CA ARG A 50 -8.71 -15.46 -1.67
C ARG A 50 -7.29 -15.11 -1.22
N PRO A 51 -6.28 -15.23 -2.09
CA PRO A 51 -4.93 -14.81 -1.77
C PRO A 51 -4.82 -13.29 -1.67
N ALA A 52 -3.87 -12.81 -0.90
CA ALA A 52 -3.44 -11.44 -0.97
C ALA A 52 -2.50 -11.25 -2.17
N PHE A 53 -2.81 -10.29 -3.03
CA PHE A 53 -1.99 -9.99 -4.20
C PHE A 53 -0.97 -8.89 -3.89
N ILE A 54 0.30 -9.18 -4.20
CA ILE A 54 1.38 -8.21 -4.31
C ILE A 54 1.75 -8.15 -5.78
N VAL A 55 1.38 -7.06 -6.44
CA VAL A 55 1.68 -6.86 -7.86
C VAL A 55 3.11 -6.40 -8.03
N ILE A 56 3.81 -6.95 -9.02
CA ILE A 56 5.18 -6.60 -9.39
C ILE A 56 5.19 -6.29 -10.89
N SER A 57 5.49 -5.06 -11.30
CA SER A 57 5.42 -4.70 -12.71
C SER A 57 6.44 -3.64 -13.12
N ALA A 58 6.80 -3.63 -14.40
CA ALA A 58 7.56 -2.53 -15.02
C ALA A 58 6.66 -1.37 -15.49
N ILE A 59 5.31 -1.52 -15.40
CA ILE A 59 4.35 -0.51 -15.81
C ILE A 59 4.00 0.34 -14.58
N GLY A 60 4.20 1.67 -14.67
CA GLY A 60 3.86 2.63 -13.61
C GLY A 60 2.76 3.60 -14.00
N GLN A 61 1.93 3.27 -15.00
CA GLN A 61 0.81 4.12 -15.40
C GLN A 61 -0.28 4.12 -14.33
N GLU A 62 -0.77 5.31 -13.99
CA GLU A 62 -1.73 5.53 -12.91
C GLU A 62 -3.00 4.69 -13.08
N ASN A 63 -3.59 4.67 -14.29
CA ASN A 63 -4.79 3.90 -14.59
C ASN A 63 -4.62 2.39 -14.38
N ILE A 64 -3.44 1.83 -14.65
CA ILE A 64 -3.15 0.40 -14.45
C ILE A 64 -2.96 0.11 -12.96
N THR A 65 -2.27 1.01 -12.26
CA THR A 65 -2.05 0.90 -10.81
C THR A 65 -3.38 1.00 -10.05
N GLU A 66 -4.23 1.96 -10.39
CA GLU A 66 -5.57 2.11 -9.81
C GLU A 66 -6.44 0.88 -10.08
N ASN A 67 -6.38 0.34 -11.31
CA ASN A 67 -7.12 -0.88 -11.64
C ASN A 67 -6.64 -2.09 -10.82
N ALA A 68 -5.34 -2.25 -10.64
CA ALA A 68 -4.80 -3.31 -9.79
C ALA A 68 -5.29 -3.18 -8.34
N PHE A 69 -5.29 -1.97 -7.76
CA PHE A 69 -5.82 -1.75 -6.41
C PHE A 69 -7.33 -1.96 -6.33
N SER A 70 -8.10 -1.55 -7.35
CA SER A 70 -9.55 -1.80 -7.41
C SER A 70 -9.89 -3.28 -7.47
N LEU A 71 -9.00 -4.10 -8.06
CA LEU A 71 -9.10 -5.55 -8.10
C LEU A 71 -8.58 -6.24 -6.82
N GLY A 72 -8.10 -5.47 -5.83
CA GLY A 72 -7.70 -5.98 -4.52
C GLY A 72 -6.20 -6.24 -4.37
N ALA A 73 -5.34 -5.64 -5.18
CA ALA A 73 -3.91 -5.64 -4.89
C ALA A 73 -3.64 -4.95 -3.54
N MET A 74 -2.88 -5.60 -2.67
CA MET A 74 -2.46 -5.01 -1.39
C MET A 74 -1.24 -4.10 -1.55
N TYR A 75 -0.35 -4.45 -2.46
CA TYR A 75 0.84 -3.66 -2.80
C TYR A 75 1.08 -3.71 -4.30
N TYR A 76 1.67 -2.62 -4.82
CA TYR A 76 2.15 -2.50 -6.19
C TYR A 76 3.63 -2.12 -6.13
N ILE A 77 4.50 -2.98 -6.65
CA ILE A 77 5.95 -2.81 -6.60
C ILE A 77 6.49 -2.64 -8.02
N MET A 78 7.18 -1.53 -8.25
CA MET A 78 7.80 -1.25 -9.53
C MET A 78 9.12 -2.02 -9.69
N LYS A 79 9.35 -2.57 -10.89
CA LYS A 79 10.65 -3.08 -11.30
C LYS A 79 11.55 -1.91 -11.76
N PRO A 80 12.86 -1.89 -11.40
CA PRO A 80 13.59 -2.87 -10.58
C PRO A 80 13.32 -2.67 -9.07
N PHE A 81 13.42 -3.75 -8.29
CA PHE A 81 13.19 -3.75 -6.83
C PHE A 81 14.27 -4.55 -6.08
N GLU A 82 14.40 -4.27 -4.79
CA GLU A 82 15.26 -5.04 -3.90
C GLU A 82 14.49 -6.22 -3.27
N ASN A 83 15.13 -7.38 -3.15
CA ASN A 83 14.49 -8.57 -2.59
C ASN A 83 13.98 -8.37 -1.16
N ASP A 84 14.71 -7.59 -0.37
CA ASP A 84 14.32 -7.28 1.01
C ASP A 84 13.00 -6.49 1.10
N MET A 85 12.72 -5.67 0.10
CA MET A 85 11.44 -4.97 0.01
C MET A 85 10.28 -5.96 -0.12
N ILE A 86 10.41 -6.94 -1.03
CA ILE A 86 9.37 -7.97 -1.22
C ILE A 86 9.16 -8.79 0.05
N LEU A 87 10.25 -9.21 0.71
CA LEU A 87 10.15 -9.97 1.94
C LEU A 87 9.41 -9.20 3.04
N ARG A 88 9.72 -7.92 3.22
CA ARG A 88 9.00 -7.06 4.16
C ARG A 88 7.51 -6.99 3.84
N ARG A 89 7.13 -6.81 2.57
CA ARG A 89 5.70 -6.75 2.17
C ARG A 89 4.98 -8.08 2.38
N ILE A 90 5.63 -9.21 2.11
CA ILE A 90 5.06 -10.52 2.40
C ILE A 90 4.80 -10.67 3.91
N HIS A 91 5.75 -10.31 4.77
CA HIS A 91 5.57 -10.36 6.22
C HIS A 91 4.40 -9.48 6.68
N GLN A 92 4.32 -8.24 6.22
CA GLN A 92 3.22 -7.33 6.54
C GLN A 92 1.85 -7.88 6.14
N VAL A 93 1.75 -8.52 4.97
CA VAL A 93 0.52 -9.15 4.49
C VAL A 93 0.12 -10.34 5.36
N THR A 94 1.08 -11.23 5.68
CA THR A 94 0.81 -12.42 6.49
C THR A 94 0.44 -12.07 7.92
N GLU A 95 1.08 -11.09 8.52
CA GLU A 95 0.72 -10.59 9.86
C GLU A 95 -0.70 -10.00 9.88
N LYS A 96 -1.07 -9.17 8.90
CA LYS A 96 -2.44 -8.65 8.77
C LYS A 96 -3.49 -9.76 8.66
N GLN A 97 -3.21 -10.80 7.86
CA GLN A 97 -4.12 -11.94 7.72
C GLN A 97 -4.27 -12.75 9.01
N MET A 98 -3.17 -13.01 9.72
CA MET A 98 -3.19 -13.71 11.02
C MET A 98 -4.01 -12.96 12.06
N LEU A 99 -3.88 -11.64 12.12
CA LEU A 99 -4.64 -10.80 13.03
C LEU A 99 -6.14 -10.79 12.69
N GLN A 100 -6.51 -10.74 11.42
CA GLN A 100 -7.92 -10.82 11.00
C GLN A 100 -8.55 -12.17 11.36
N THR A 101 -7.82 -13.26 11.21
CA THR A 101 -8.29 -14.61 11.56
C THR A 101 -8.42 -14.77 13.10
N ALA A 102 -7.48 -14.22 13.87
CA ALA A 102 -7.53 -14.24 15.34
C ALA A 102 -8.71 -13.42 15.90
N HIS A 103 -9.14 -12.35 15.20
CA HIS A 103 -10.28 -11.53 15.60
C HIS A 103 -11.64 -12.20 15.35
N GLN A 104 -11.74 -13.05 14.35
CA GLN A 104 -12.98 -13.84 14.12
C GLN A 104 -13.22 -14.89 15.19
N ILE A 105 -12.18 -15.32 15.91
CA ILE A 105 -12.28 -16.38 16.96
C ILE A 105 -12.57 -15.80 18.34
N LYS A 106 -12.28 -14.53 18.59
CA LYS A 106 -12.51 -13.88 19.90
C LYS A 106 -13.38 -12.64 19.70
N GLY A 107 -14.70 -12.78 19.92
CA GLY A 107 -15.67 -11.66 19.94
C GLY A 107 -15.37 -10.64 21.04
N ARG A 108 -14.23 -9.94 20.98
CA ARG A 108 -13.87 -8.86 21.92
C ARG A 108 -13.13 -7.73 21.21
N THR A 109 -13.79 -6.57 21.32
CA THR A 109 -13.32 -5.19 21.38
C THR A 109 -12.93 -4.47 20.09
N VAL A 110 -13.87 -3.62 19.68
CA VAL A 110 -13.74 -2.55 18.68
C VAL A 110 -12.61 -1.56 19.05
N GLU A 111 -12.32 -1.36 20.33
CA GLU A 111 -11.28 -0.44 20.81
C GLU A 111 -9.85 -0.89 20.49
N TYR A 112 -9.55 -2.18 20.59
CA TYR A 112 -8.21 -2.69 20.30
C TYR A 112 -7.85 -2.62 18.79
N VAL A 113 -8.87 -2.66 17.93
CA VAL A 113 -8.71 -2.59 16.46
C VAL A 113 -8.37 -1.17 16.01
N SER A 114 -8.93 -0.13 16.65
CA SER A 114 -8.64 1.26 16.32
C SER A 114 -7.21 1.65 16.71
N GLU A 115 -6.78 1.30 17.91
CA GLU A 115 -5.44 1.60 18.41
C GLU A 115 -4.33 0.87 17.63
N TYR A 116 -4.61 -0.37 17.18
CA TYR A 116 -3.69 -1.13 16.34
C TYR A 116 -3.65 -0.61 14.90
N ARG A 117 -4.77 -0.12 14.35
CA ARG A 117 -4.83 0.54 13.04
C ARG A 117 -4.04 1.84 13.03
N GLU A 118 -4.19 2.67 14.05
CA GLU A 118 -3.48 3.95 14.15
C GLU A 118 -1.96 3.74 14.22
N LYS A 119 -1.48 2.84 15.10
CA LYS A 119 -0.05 2.52 15.22
C LYS A 119 0.55 1.92 13.95
N ASN A 120 -0.19 1.08 13.23
CA ASN A 120 0.29 0.52 11.98
C ASN A 120 0.25 1.52 10.83
N LEU A 121 -0.78 2.38 10.77
CA LEU A 121 -0.86 3.42 9.75
C LEU A 121 0.33 4.39 9.85
N GLU A 122 0.68 4.85 11.05
CA GLU A 122 1.84 5.70 11.25
C GLU A 122 3.15 5.02 10.82
N ALA A 123 3.32 3.74 11.16
CA ALA A 123 4.49 2.96 10.78
C ALA A 123 4.55 2.75 9.26
N ASP A 124 3.44 2.38 8.63
CA ASP A 124 3.33 2.16 7.19
C ASP A 124 3.62 3.46 6.41
N VAL A 125 3.03 4.58 6.83
CA VAL A 125 3.27 5.90 6.22
C VAL A 125 4.73 6.33 6.40
N THR A 126 5.30 6.14 7.60
CA THR A 126 6.71 6.43 7.87
C THR A 126 7.64 5.64 6.96
N ASN A 127 7.38 4.35 6.79
CA ASN A 127 8.16 3.48 5.91
C ASN A 127 8.08 3.92 4.45
N VAL A 128 6.87 4.23 3.95
CA VAL A 128 6.68 4.73 2.57
C VAL A 128 7.44 6.04 2.35
N ILE A 129 7.32 7.01 3.25
CA ILE A 129 8.01 8.30 3.14
C ILE A 129 9.54 8.11 3.15
N HIS A 130 10.04 7.17 3.95
CA HIS A 130 11.46 6.82 3.97
C HIS A 130 11.90 6.15 2.66
N GLU A 131 11.11 5.22 2.12
CA GLU A 131 11.39 4.52 0.86
C GLU A 131 11.47 5.48 -0.34
N ILE A 132 10.61 6.49 -0.42
CA ILE A 132 10.68 7.53 -1.47
C ILE A 132 11.84 8.53 -1.27
N GLY A 133 12.61 8.41 -0.18
CA GLY A 133 13.83 9.16 0.06
C GLY A 133 13.65 10.53 0.69
N VAL A 134 12.52 10.81 1.33
CA VAL A 134 12.34 12.04 2.11
C VAL A 134 13.19 11.99 3.39
N PRO A 135 14.09 12.97 3.63
CA PRO A 135 14.93 12.95 4.83
C PRO A 135 14.11 13.20 6.11
N ALA A 136 14.29 12.34 7.12
CA ALA A 136 13.54 12.42 8.36
C ALA A 136 13.85 13.71 9.21
N HIS A 137 14.99 14.35 8.98
CA HIS A 137 15.41 15.54 9.74
C HIS A 137 14.80 16.86 9.26
N ILE A 138 14.09 16.87 8.13
CA ILE A 138 13.42 18.10 7.63
C ILE A 138 11.99 18.20 8.13
N LYS A 139 11.54 19.44 8.42
CA LYS A 139 10.15 19.66 8.90
C LYS A 139 9.09 19.16 7.95
N GLY A 140 9.37 19.20 6.64
CA GLY A 140 8.49 18.69 5.61
C GLY A 140 8.18 17.20 5.74
N TYR A 141 9.09 16.40 6.29
CA TYR A 141 8.86 14.98 6.58
C TYR A 141 7.68 14.79 7.55
N GLN A 142 7.70 15.49 8.68
CA GLN A 142 6.63 15.40 9.67
C GLN A 142 5.29 15.88 9.11
N TYR A 143 5.29 17.02 8.41
CA TYR A 143 4.05 17.57 7.83
C TYR A 143 3.48 16.68 6.71
N LEU A 144 4.34 16.06 5.91
CA LEU A 144 3.94 15.11 4.88
C LEU A 144 3.33 13.85 5.51
N ARG A 145 3.95 13.32 6.58
CA ARG A 145 3.41 12.18 7.33
C ARG A 145 2.02 12.49 7.89
N ASP A 146 1.89 13.61 8.60
CA ASP A 146 0.61 14.04 9.19
C ASP A 146 -0.45 14.23 8.09
N ALA A 147 -0.08 14.82 6.94
CA ALA A 147 -0.97 15.01 5.80
C ALA A 147 -1.50 13.68 5.23
N ILE A 148 -0.62 12.69 5.06
CA ILE A 148 -1.00 11.37 4.53
C ILE A 148 -1.91 10.65 5.52
N ILE A 149 -1.58 10.64 6.82
CA ILE A 149 -2.41 10.00 7.86
C ILE A 149 -3.80 10.60 7.86
N MET A 150 -3.93 11.93 7.94
CA MET A 150 -5.23 12.62 7.91
C MET A 150 -6.02 12.31 6.64
N SER A 151 -5.36 12.20 5.50
CA SER A 151 -6.02 11.92 4.23
C SER A 151 -6.49 10.46 4.11
N VAL A 152 -5.84 9.53 4.80
CA VAL A 152 -6.27 8.12 4.88
C VAL A 152 -7.46 7.97 5.83
N GLU A 153 -7.47 8.72 6.93
CA GLU A 153 -8.56 8.71 7.91
C GLU A 153 -9.83 9.39 7.38
N ASP A 154 -9.66 10.51 6.67
CA ASP A 154 -10.75 11.27 6.06
C ASP A 154 -10.42 11.67 4.61
N LYS A 155 -11.00 10.95 3.66
CA LYS A 155 -10.79 11.20 2.22
C LYS A 155 -11.28 12.57 1.76
N GLU A 156 -12.24 13.19 2.45
CA GLU A 156 -12.75 14.53 2.10
C GLU A 156 -11.69 15.62 2.32
N VAL A 157 -10.72 15.36 3.18
CA VAL A 157 -9.63 16.32 3.48
C VAL A 157 -8.77 16.57 2.24
N ILE A 158 -8.57 15.57 1.35
CA ILE A 158 -7.83 15.74 0.09
C ILE A 158 -8.51 16.76 -0.84
N ASN A 159 -9.84 16.81 -0.84
CA ASN A 159 -10.59 17.74 -1.66
C ASN A 159 -10.47 19.20 -1.19
N SER A 160 -9.88 19.42 -0.01
CA SER A 160 -9.79 20.73 0.64
C SER A 160 -8.40 21.02 1.23
N ILE A 161 -7.34 20.72 0.48
CA ILE A 161 -5.93 20.79 0.94
C ILE A 161 -5.60 22.16 1.54
N THR A 162 -5.87 23.24 0.82
CA THR A 162 -5.51 24.60 1.25
C THR A 162 -6.45 25.15 2.33
N LYS A 163 -7.71 24.70 2.37
CA LYS A 163 -8.72 25.22 3.30
C LYS A 163 -8.82 24.40 4.60
N VAL A 164 -8.48 23.12 4.55
CA VAL A 164 -8.62 22.19 5.70
C VAL A 164 -7.30 21.56 6.09
N LEU A 165 -6.63 20.86 5.17
CA LEU A 165 -5.45 20.06 5.49
C LEU A 165 -4.29 20.91 6.02
N TYR A 166 -3.81 21.87 5.24
CA TYR A 166 -2.69 22.72 5.65
C TYR A 166 -2.97 23.55 6.91
N PRO A 167 -4.15 24.17 7.08
CA PRO A 167 -4.50 24.86 8.33
C PRO A 167 -4.53 23.96 9.55
N THR A 168 -5.03 22.72 9.42
CA THR A 168 -5.07 21.75 10.51
C THR A 168 -3.65 21.34 10.94
N ILE A 169 -2.79 20.97 10.00
CA ILE A 169 -1.39 20.65 10.26
C ILE A 169 -0.65 21.84 10.86
N ALA A 170 -0.92 23.05 10.35
CA ALA A 170 -0.32 24.28 10.88
C ALA A 170 -0.69 24.53 12.34
N LYS A 171 -1.96 24.30 12.71
CA LYS A 171 -2.44 24.42 14.10
C LYS A 171 -1.76 23.39 15.01
N MET A 172 -1.69 22.13 14.59
CA MET A 172 -1.05 21.06 15.35
C MET A 172 0.43 21.35 15.61
N ASN A 173 1.12 21.92 14.62
CA ASN A 173 2.55 22.19 14.66
C ASN A 173 2.93 23.64 15.02
N LYS A 174 1.98 24.45 15.50
CA LYS A 174 2.17 25.86 15.90
C LYS A 174 2.89 26.71 14.84
N THR A 175 2.45 26.57 13.58
CA THR A 175 3.02 27.24 12.41
C THR A 175 1.91 27.84 11.53
N THR A 176 2.24 28.28 10.31
CA THR A 176 1.29 28.83 9.35
C THR A 176 1.03 27.86 8.18
N PRO A 177 -0.16 27.88 7.55
CA PRO A 177 -0.47 27.02 6.41
C PRO A 177 0.53 27.16 5.26
N SER A 178 0.98 28.38 4.95
CA SER A 178 1.97 28.63 3.90
C SER A 178 3.34 28.03 4.20
N ARG A 179 3.72 27.95 5.48
CA ARG A 179 4.96 27.27 5.88
C ARG A 179 4.83 25.75 5.78
N VAL A 180 3.65 25.19 6.08
CA VAL A 180 3.35 23.76 5.90
C VAL A 180 3.47 23.40 4.42
N GLU A 181 2.78 24.12 3.55
CA GLU A 181 2.82 23.93 2.10
C GLU A 181 4.26 23.96 1.57
N ARG A 182 5.01 25.02 1.89
CA ARG A 182 6.41 25.16 1.45
C ARG A 182 7.28 24.01 1.93
N ALA A 183 7.12 23.59 3.18
CA ALA A 183 7.92 22.49 3.75
C ALA A 183 7.59 21.14 3.11
N ILE A 184 6.31 20.85 2.83
CA ILE A 184 5.90 19.63 2.11
C ILE A 184 6.46 19.65 0.68
N ARG A 185 6.29 20.75 -0.05
CA ARG A 185 6.83 20.91 -1.42
C ARG A 185 8.34 20.67 -1.44
N HIS A 186 9.07 21.29 -0.52
CA HIS A 186 10.52 21.08 -0.41
C HIS A 186 10.89 19.62 -0.11
N ALA A 187 10.13 18.94 0.75
CA ALA A 187 10.37 17.53 1.04
C ALA A 187 10.20 16.63 -0.19
N ILE A 188 9.19 16.90 -1.02
CA ILE A 188 8.94 16.20 -2.29
C ILE A 188 10.08 16.50 -3.29
N GLU A 189 10.50 17.76 -3.44
CA GLU A 189 11.60 18.15 -4.32
C GLU A 189 12.93 17.48 -3.93
N VAL A 190 13.23 17.38 -2.63
CA VAL A 190 14.42 16.68 -2.13
C VAL A 190 14.37 15.18 -2.42
N ALA A 191 13.22 14.54 -2.24
CA ALA A 191 13.04 13.14 -2.59
C ALA A 191 13.24 12.90 -4.09
N TRP A 192 12.63 13.75 -4.91
CA TRP A 192 12.78 13.71 -6.37
C TRP A 192 14.22 13.88 -6.84
N SER A 193 14.94 14.86 -6.28
CA SER A 193 16.33 15.15 -6.66
C SER A 193 17.32 14.05 -6.27
N ARG A 194 16.96 13.18 -5.32
CA ARG A 194 17.80 12.04 -4.90
C ARG A 194 17.64 10.80 -5.77
N GLY A 195 16.76 10.83 -6.77
CA GLY A 195 16.68 9.81 -7.83
C GLY A 195 16.22 8.43 -7.35
N LYS A 196 15.40 8.36 -6.30
CA LYS A 196 14.81 7.10 -5.80
C LYS A 196 13.35 6.90 -6.27
N MET A 197 12.94 7.65 -7.29
CA MET A 197 11.68 7.40 -8.01
C MET A 197 11.94 7.05 -9.45
#